data_85c6b4014d93683a93f9403b11ccc370
#
_entry.id   85c6b4014d93683a93f9403b11ccc370
#
_cell.length_a   1.000
_cell.length_b   1.000
_cell.length_c   1.000
_cell.angle_alpha   90.00
_cell.angle_beta   90.00
_cell.angle_gamma   90.00
#
_symmetry.space_group_name_H-M   'P 1'
#
loop_
_entity.id
_entity.type
_entity.pdbx_description
1 polymer ?
#
loop_
_entity_poly.entity_id
_entity_poly.type
_entity_poly.pdbx_seq_one_letter_code
_entity_poly.pdbx_strand_id
1 'polypeptide(L)'
;VGLSAGLSGSGMAFEAECFHQNVKYLQTAGEDKELEAMLLQQRIYTVYLPDLLVFDEKTQKKEAISNQRKRWIAAQFGALRASLPHLPKAFIQGNFDYCDKICQWMLPPRLIQLAGVFGLTFVFTVIGLILSLCNGSNEWMIAIKWWILSAAQVAAMMLPVPGGRLFTKQVGKAITKMPMLALTMIGNLFKLKGANKKFIHTEHGEHHK
;
A
#
# COMPACT_ATOMS: atom_id res chain seq x y z
N VAL A 1 0.93 -19.32 3.48
CA VAL A 1 2.28 -18.78 3.45
C VAL A 1 2.54 -18.26 4.85
N GLY A 2 3.43 -18.88 5.64
CA GLY A 2 3.65 -18.65 7.07
C GLY A 2 4.35 -17.32 7.41
N LEU A 3 4.04 -16.22 6.72
CA LEU A 3 4.58 -14.89 6.99
C LEU A 3 3.69 -14.14 7.99
N SER A 4 4.28 -13.20 8.73
CA SER A 4 3.61 -12.35 9.70
C SER A 4 2.52 -11.50 9.06
N ALA A 5 1.33 -11.47 9.66
CA ALA A 5 0.26 -10.58 9.23
C ALA A 5 0.63 -9.11 9.49
N GLY A 6 0.10 -8.20 8.66
CA GLY A 6 0.31 -6.76 8.83
C GLY A 6 -0.55 -6.18 9.93
N LEU A 7 -0.03 -5.20 10.67
CA LEU A 7 -0.81 -4.39 11.60
C LEU A 7 -1.59 -3.32 10.84
N SER A 8 -2.84 -3.08 11.24
CA SER A 8 -3.78 -2.21 10.51
C SER A 8 -4.32 -1.02 11.29
N GLY A 9 -3.81 -0.74 12.49
CA GLY A 9 -4.27 0.37 13.32
C GLY A 9 -5.61 0.14 14.04
N SER A 10 -6.42 -0.86 13.62
CA SER A 10 -7.68 -1.23 14.27
C SER A 10 -7.78 -2.75 14.40
N GLY A 11 -8.49 -3.23 15.43
CA GLY A 11 -8.69 -4.66 15.66
C GLY A 11 -7.41 -5.42 15.99
N MET A 12 -6.50 -4.81 16.73
CA MET A 12 -5.25 -5.41 17.18
C MET A 12 -5.34 -5.79 18.65
N ALA A 13 -4.76 -6.93 19.01
CA ALA A 13 -4.60 -7.37 20.39
C ALA A 13 -3.14 -7.75 20.64
N PHE A 14 -2.61 -7.36 21.78
CA PHE A 14 -1.23 -7.61 22.19
C PHE A 14 -1.19 -8.14 23.61
N GLU A 15 -0.19 -8.94 23.90
CA GLU A 15 0.21 -9.20 25.28
C GLU A 15 0.66 -7.87 25.93
N ALA A 16 0.16 -7.59 27.14
CA ALA A 16 0.38 -6.30 27.79
C ALA A 16 1.86 -5.97 27.97
N GLU A 17 2.66 -6.93 28.41
CA GLU A 17 4.10 -6.73 28.62
C GLU A 17 4.82 -6.43 27.30
N CYS A 18 4.56 -7.20 26.25
CA CYS A 18 5.10 -6.98 24.91
C CYS A 18 4.75 -5.58 24.38
N PHE A 19 3.49 -5.14 24.57
CA PHE A 19 3.05 -3.82 24.17
C PHE A 19 3.76 -2.72 24.96
N HIS A 20 3.82 -2.83 26.29
CA HIS A 20 4.48 -1.84 27.16
C HIS A 20 5.98 -1.69 26.86
N GLN A 21 6.66 -2.76 26.50
CA GLN A 21 8.08 -2.71 26.14
C GLN A 21 8.33 -1.95 24.85
N ASN A 22 7.41 -2.01 23.89
CA ASN A 22 7.58 -1.45 22.55
C ASN A 22 6.94 -0.06 22.37
N VAL A 23 5.78 0.19 22.97
CA VAL A 23 4.98 1.41 22.73
C VAL A 23 5.72 2.71 23.09
N LYS A 24 6.62 2.67 24.07
CA LYS A 24 7.42 3.83 24.52
C LYS A 24 8.42 4.34 23.47
N TYR A 25 8.73 3.57 22.47
CA TYR A 25 9.67 3.94 21.41
C TYR A 25 8.98 4.47 20.14
N LEU A 26 7.65 4.48 20.10
CA LEU A 26 6.90 5.01 18.98
C LEU A 26 7.03 6.53 18.91
N GLN A 27 7.37 7.05 17.72
CA GLN A 27 7.69 8.46 17.54
C GLN A 27 6.80 9.15 16.50
N THR A 28 6.10 8.40 15.64
CA THR A 28 5.35 8.98 14.52
C THR A 28 3.85 8.68 14.62
N ALA A 29 3.06 9.40 13.81
CA ALA A 29 1.62 9.16 13.68
C ALA A 29 1.29 7.88 12.86
N GLY A 30 2.31 7.09 12.51
CA GLY A 30 2.20 5.77 11.88
C GLY A 30 2.62 4.67 12.85
N GLU A 31 2.07 4.72 14.05
CA GLU A 31 2.37 3.84 15.18
C GLU A 31 2.23 2.36 14.85
N ASP A 32 1.25 2.00 14.01
CA ASP A 32 1.04 0.62 13.54
C ASP A 32 2.24 0.11 12.73
N LYS A 33 2.79 0.93 11.85
CA LYS A 33 3.95 0.58 11.02
C LYS A 33 5.25 0.52 11.83
N GLU A 34 5.45 1.47 12.73
CA GLU A 34 6.63 1.45 13.61
C GLU A 34 6.62 0.23 14.53
N LEU A 35 5.46 -0.04 15.15
CA LEU A 35 5.29 -1.21 16.03
C LEU A 35 5.51 -2.51 15.24
N GLU A 36 4.94 -2.63 14.04
CA GLU A 36 5.15 -3.78 13.16
C GLU A 36 6.64 -4.03 12.89
N ALA A 37 7.40 -2.99 12.55
CA ALA A 37 8.82 -3.12 12.31
C ALA A 37 9.60 -3.57 13.56
N MET A 38 9.29 -3.00 14.73
CA MET A 38 9.94 -3.36 16.00
C MET A 38 9.67 -4.82 16.38
N LEU A 39 8.44 -5.27 16.27
CA LEU A 39 8.06 -6.65 16.56
C LEU A 39 8.78 -7.64 15.63
N LEU A 40 8.81 -7.35 14.33
CA LEU A 40 9.50 -8.19 13.36
C LEU A 40 11.02 -8.23 13.56
N GLN A 41 11.65 -7.13 14.01
CA GLN A 41 13.06 -7.15 14.40
C GLN A 41 13.32 -8.09 15.58
N GLN A 42 12.37 -8.17 16.51
CA GLN A 42 12.42 -9.09 17.67
C GLN A 42 11.95 -10.51 17.32
N ARG A 43 11.58 -10.78 16.06
CA ARG A 43 10.98 -12.04 15.57
C ARG A 43 9.66 -12.38 16.27
N ILE A 44 8.90 -11.37 16.67
CA ILE A 44 7.55 -11.50 17.18
C ILE A 44 6.60 -11.38 16.00
N TYR A 45 5.86 -12.44 15.72
CA TYR A 45 4.99 -12.54 14.56
C TYR A 45 3.55 -12.22 14.93
N THR A 46 2.88 -11.51 14.04
CA THR A 46 1.45 -11.21 14.15
C THR A 46 0.65 -12.28 13.43
N VAL A 47 -0.38 -12.81 14.09
CA VAL A 47 -1.29 -13.80 13.54
C VAL A 47 -2.60 -13.13 13.17
N TYR A 48 -3.12 -13.42 11.98
CA TYR A 48 -4.46 -12.99 11.57
C TYR A 48 -5.52 -13.99 12.06
N LEU A 49 -6.54 -13.49 12.74
CA LEU A 49 -7.66 -14.28 13.25
C LEU A 49 -8.90 -14.05 12.37
N PRO A 50 -9.18 -14.92 11.40
CA PRO A 50 -10.24 -14.71 10.42
C PRO A 50 -11.66 -14.77 11.01
N ASP A 51 -11.81 -15.45 12.12
CA ASP A 51 -13.11 -15.66 12.76
C ASP A 51 -13.53 -14.52 13.71
N LEU A 52 -12.60 -13.59 13.98
CA LEU A 52 -12.87 -12.42 14.81
C LEU A 52 -13.19 -11.21 13.93
N LEU A 53 -14.45 -10.82 13.92
CA LEU A 53 -14.91 -9.66 13.16
C LEU A 53 -14.80 -8.38 13.99
N VAL A 54 -14.07 -7.41 13.47
CA VAL A 54 -14.01 -6.05 14.02
C VAL A 54 -14.71 -5.10 13.05
N PHE A 55 -15.71 -4.37 13.56
CA PHE A 55 -16.43 -3.37 12.79
C PHE A 55 -15.79 -2.01 13.02
N ASP A 56 -15.39 -1.36 11.94
CA ASP A 56 -14.74 -0.05 11.95
C ASP A 56 -15.44 0.89 10.96
N GLU A 57 -15.80 2.08 11.43
CA GLU A 57 -16.46 3.07 10.62
C GLU A 57 -15.46 3.73 9.64
N LYS A 58 -15.80 3.71 8.34
CA LYS A 58 -14.95 4.29 7.32
C LYS A 58 -15.37 5.71 6.99
N THR A 59 -14.39 6.60 6.95
CA THR A 59 -14.54 7.99 6.55
C THR A 59 -15.16 8.12 5.16
N GLN A 60 -16.23 8.91 5.02
CA GLN A 60 -16.97 9.10 3.78
C GLN A 60 -16.65 10.42 3.07
N LYS A 61 -16.22 11.45 3.79
CA LYS A 61 -15.90 12.78 3.23
C LYS A 61 -14.63 12.72 2.37
N LYS A 62 -14.66 13.23 1.14
CA LYS A 62 -13.53 13.18 0.17
C LYS A 62 -12.24 13.79 0.72
N GLU A 63 -12.33 14.92 1.41
CA GLU A 63 -11.18 15.60 2.00
C GLU A 63 -10.55 14.77 3.12
N ALA A 64 -11.36 14.19 3.99
CA ALA A 64 -10.89 13.34 5.08
C ALA A 64 -10.23 12.05 4.54
N ILE A 65 -10.77 11.44 3.46
CA ILE A 65 -10.14 10.33 2.75
C ILE A 65 -8.77 10.74 2.18
N SER A 66 -8.68 11.91 1.54
CA SER A 66 -7.43 12.40 0.98
C SER A 66 -6.37 12.62 2.07
N ASN A 67 -6.75 13.26 3.18
CA ASN A 67 -5.87 13.51 4.31
C ASN A 67 -5.41 12.20 4.99
N GLN A 68 -6.31 11.24 5.16
CA GLN A 68 -5.99 9.92 5.70
C GLN A 68 -4.98 9.18 4.81
N ARG A 69 -5.19 9.18 3.48
CA ARG A 69 -4.27 8.54 2.52
C ARG A 69 -2.90 9.22 2.51
N LYS A 70 -2.87 10.55 2.57
CA LYS A 70 -1.63 11.31 2.68
C LYS A 70 -0.85 10.91 3.93
N ARG A 71 -1.53 10.78 5.06
CA ARG A 71 -0.93 10.34 6.33
C ARG A 71 -0.38 8.91 6.23
N TRP A 72 -1.14 7.97 5.65
CA TRP A 72 -0.69 6.59 5.45
C TRP A 72 0.56 6.48 4.58
N ILE A 73 0.61 7.25 3.48
CA ILE A 73 1.80 7.28 2.63
C ILE A 73 3.00 7.85 3.40
N ALA A 74 2.80 8.94 4.14
CA ALA A 74 3.86 9.54 4.95
C ALA A 74 4.35 8.60 6.07
N ALA A 75 3.44 7.87 6.73
CA ALA A 75 3.76 6.86 7.73
C ALA A 75 4.57 5.70 7.13
N GLN A 76 4.16 5.19 5.97
CA GLN A 76 4.89 4.13 5.27
C GLN A 76 6.32 4.55 4.91
N PHE A 77 6.52 5.76 4.37
CA PHE A 77 7.86 6.26 4.07
C PHE A 77 8.69 6.55 5.32
N GLY A 78 8.06 7.03 6.40
CA GLY A 78 8.71 7.21 7.70
C GLY A 78 9.22 5.89 8.26
N ALA A 79 8.35 4.90 8.34
CA ALA A 79 8.67 3.56 8.82
C ALA A 79 9.73 2.87 7.93
N LEU A 80 9.61 2.99 6.60
CA LEU A 80 10.60 2.48 5.66
C LEU A 80 11.98 3.10 5.91
N ARG A 81 12.06 4.42 6.03
CA ARG A 81 13.33 5.12 6.27
C ARG A 81 13.99 4.70 7.57
N ALA A 82 13.21 4.51 8.63
CA ALA A 82 13.71 4.06 9.92
C ALA A 82 14.16 2.60 9.90
N SER A 83 13.47 1.75 9.13
CA SER A 83 13.69 0.31 9.11
C SER A 83 14.73 -0.15 8.09
N LEU A 84 14.91 0.58 6.99
CA LEU A 84 15.81 0.21 5.89
C LEU A 84 17.27 -0.05 6.32
N PRO A 85 17.88 0.71 7.26
CA PRO A 85 19.25 0.44 7.72
C PRO A 85 19.43 -0.92 8.39
N HIS A 86 18.37 -1.50 8.93
CA HIS A 86 18.40 -2.80 9.60
C HIS A 86 18.23 -3.99 8.63
N LEU A 87 17.84 -3.73 7.37
CA LEU A 87 17.59 -4.76 6.37
C LEU A 87 18.78 -5.69 6.10
N PRO A 88 20.03 -5.19 5.91
CA PRO A 88 21.17 -6.07 5.65
C PRO A 88 21.44 -7.03 6.82
N LYS A 89 21.34 -6.52 8.06
CA LYS A 89 21.50 -7.36 9.26
C LYS A 89 20.42 -8.42 9.36
N ALA A 90 19.16 -8.05 9.13
CA ALA A 90 18.01 -8.96 9.14
C ALA A 90 18.17 -10.06 8.09
N PHE A 91 18.64 -9.74 6.89
CA PHE A 91 18.89 -10.69 5.82
C PHE A 91 19.96 -11.72 6.21
N ILE A 92 21.11 -11.26 6.74
CA ILE A 92 22.19 -12.15 7.20
C ILE A 92 21.72 -13.05 8.34
N GLN A 93 20.85 -12.57 9.21
CA GLN A 93 20.27 -13.32 10.32
C GLN A 93 19.12 -14.26 9.94
N GLY A 94 18.71 -14.30 8.66
CA GLY A 94 17.60 -15.10 8.18
C GLY A 94 16.22 -14.64 8.69
N ASN A 95 16.06 -13.34 9.01
CA ASN A 95 14.78 -12.77 9.38
C ASN A 95 14.00 -12.36 8.13
N PHE A 96 13.47 -13.38 7.44
CA PHE A 96 12.81 -13.19 6.14
C PHE A 96 11.48 -12.43 6.24
N ASP A 97 10.75 -12.55 7.36
CA ASP A 97 9.52 -11.77 7.60
C ASP A 97 9.80 -10.27 7.61
N TYR A 98 10.85 -9.86 8.31
CA TYR A 98 11.29 -8.47 8.30
C TYR A 98 11.70 -8.02 6.90
N CYS A 99 12.50 -8.83 6.19
CA CYS A 99 12.94 -8.51 4.84
C CYS A 99 11.76 -8.37 3.87
N ASP A 100 10.82 -9.31 3.90
CA ASP A 100 9.61 -9.27 3.08
C ASP A 100 8.79 -8.01 3.35
N LYS A 101 8.57 -7.67 4.62
CA LYS A 101 7.84 -6.47 5.00
C LYS A 101 8.50 -5.18 4.51
N ILE A 102 9.80 -5.05 4.68
CA ILE A 102 10.53 -3.88 4.20
C ILE A 102 10.48 -3.79 2.67
N CYS A 103 10.64 -4.91 1.96
CA CYS A 103 10.46 -4.95 0.50
C CYS A 103 9.05 -4.53 0.07
N GLN A 104 8.01 -4.95 0.79
CA GLN A 104 6.63 -4.49 0.53
C GLN A 104 6.49 -2.98 0.70
N TRP A 105 7.13 -2.38 1.71
CA TRP A 105 7.09 -0.93 1.94
C TRP A 105 7.92 -0.11 0.95
N MET A 106 8.93 -0.70 0.31
CA MET A 106 9.66 -0.06 -0.80
C MET A 106 8.77 0.17 -2.01
N LEU A 107 7.74 -0.66 -2.18
CA LEU A 107 6.82 -0.52 -3.28
C LEU A 107 5.82 0.61 -3.01
N PRO A 108 5.57 1.51 -3.97
CA PRO A 108 4.55 2.53 -3.82
C PRO A 108 3.16 1.90 -3.68
N PRO A 109 2.16 2.64 -3.15
CA PRO A 109 0.80 2.13 -3.03
C PRO A 109 0.28 1.53 -4.34
N ARG A 110 -0.42 0.41 -4.26
CA ARG A 110 -0.84 -0.42 -5.42
C ARG A 110 -1.53 0.38 -6.54
N LEU A 111 -2.33 1.39 -6.20
CA LEU A 111 -2.96 2.25 -7.21
C LEU A 111 -1.95 3.13 -7.96
N ILE A 112 -0.89 3.56 -7.31
CA ILE A 112 0.19 4.33 -7.96
C ILE A 112 1.02 3.41 -8.86
N GLN A 113 1.31 2.18 -8.42
CA GLN A 113 1.97 1.18 -9.26
C GLN A 113 1.14 0.91 -10.52
N LEU A 114 -0.16 0.67 -10.36
CA LEU A 114 -1.07 0.43 -11.48
C LEU A 114 -1.05 1.60 -12.47
N ALA A 115 -1.24 2.82 -11.96
CA ALA A 115 -1.22 4.02 -12.79
C ALA A 115 0.14 4.20 -13.51
N GLY A 116 1.26 3.92 -12.84
CA GLY A 116 2.59 4.00 -13.42
C GLY A 116 2.79 3.00 -14.55
N VAL A 117 2.43 1.73 -14.33
CA VAL A 117 2.59 0.68 -15.34
C VAL A 117 1.69 0.95 -16.56
N PHE A 118 0.42 1.32 -16.35
CA PHE A 118 -0.47 1.69 -17.46
C PHE A 118 0.00 2.97 -18.18
N GLY A 119 0.50 3.97 -17.45
CA GLY A 119 1.09 5.16 -18.04
C GLY A 119 2.29 4.84 -18.93
N LEU A 120 3.21 4.00 -18.47
CA LEU A 120 4.35 3.53 -19.26
C LEU A 120 3.90 2.69 -20.47
N THR A 121 2.92 1.82 -20.29
CA THR A 121 2.32 1.04 -21.37
C THR A 121 1.78 1.95 -22.47
N PHE A 122 1.04 2.99 -22.09
CA PHE A 122 0.53 3.99 -23.03
C PHE A 122 1.66 4.71 -23.75
N VAL A 123 2.66 5.21 -23.04
CA VAL A 123 3.80 5.92 -23.63
C VAL A 123 4.54 5.03 -24.63
N PHE A 124 4.88 3.81 -24.26
CA PHE A 124 5.60 2.89 -25.15
C PHE A 124 4.75 2.41 -26.33
N THR A 125 3.43 2.33 -26.16
CA THR A 125 2.52 2.06 -27.29
C THR A 125 2.54 3.21 -28.29
N VAL A 126 2.47 4.46 -27.84
CA VAL A 126 2.54 5.65 -28.70
C VAL A 126 3.90 5.73 -29.40
N ILE A 127 5.00 5.50 -28.67
CA ILE A 127 6.36 5.46 -29.27
C ILE A 127 6.46 4.38 -30.33
N GLY A 128 6.01 3.15 -30.05
CA GLY A 128 6.03 2.04 -31.01
C GLY A 128 5.21 2.35 -32.26
N LEU A 129 4.04 3.01 -32.10
CA LEU A 129 3.22 3.44 -33.23
C LEU A 129 3.93 4.49 -34.07
N ILE A 130 4.51 5.51 -33.48
CA ILE A 130 5.24 6.58 -34.20
C ILE A 130 6.43 5.99 -34.97
N LEU A 131 7.24 5.15 -34.33
CA LEU A 131 8.40 4.52 -34.98
C LEU A 131 7.97 3.61 -36.13
N SER A 132 6.88 2.85 -35.96
CA SER A 132 6.34 2.00 -37.03
C SER A 132 5.86 2.82 -38.22
N LEU A 133 5.25 3.98 -38.02
CA LEU A 133 4.82 4.88 -39.07
C LEU A 133 5.98 5.57 -39.78
N CYS A 134 7.03 5.95 -39.03
CA CYS A 134 8.20 6.63 -39.60
C CYS A 134 9.17 5.70 -40.34
N ASN A 135 9.42 4.50 -39.82
CA ASN A 135 10.43 3.59 -40.29
C ASN A 135 9.87 2.46 -41.20
N GLY A 136 8.56 2.33 -41.29
CA GLY A 136 7.92 1.21 -42.01
C GLY A 136 8.21 -0.17 -41.37
N SER A 137 8.80 -0.20 -40.18
CA SER A 137 9.17 -1.40 -39.44
C SER A 137 8.15 -1.72 -38.33
N ASN A 138 8.09 -3.00 -37.93
CA ASN A 138 7.13 -3.47 -36.96
C ASN A 138 7.68 -3.33 -35.52
N GLU A 139 7.67 -2.12 -34.96
CA GLU A 139 8.24 -1.80 -33.64
C GLU A 139 7.31 -2.13 -32.46
N TRP A 140 6.30 -2.95 -32.67
CA TRP A 140 5.34 -3.38 -31.64
C TRP A 140 5.99 -4.12 -30.47
N MET A 141 7.16 -4.71 -30.68
CA MET A 141 7.88 -5.44 -29.63
C MET A 141 8.21 -4.57 -28.42
N ILE A 142 8.37 -3.25 -28.64
CA ILE A 142 8.62 -2.29 -27.55
C ILE A 142 7.41 -2.20 -26.61
N ALA A 143 6.18 -2.17 -27.16
CA ALA A 143 4.95 -2.05 -26.40
C ALA A 143 4.50 -3.38 -25.76
N ILE A 144 4.73 -4.51 -26.43
CA ILE A 144 4.22 -5.84 -26.00
C ILE A 144 4.67 -6.17 -24.57
N LYS A 145 5.91 -5.91 -24.22
CA LYS A 145 6.45 -6.19 -22.87
C LYS A 145 5.66 -5.45 -21.78
N TRP A 146 5.27 -4.21 -22.05
CA TRP A 146 4.50 -3.39 -21.12
C TRP A 146 3.05 -3.84 -21.02
N TRP A 147 2.46 -4.31 -22.11
CA TRP A 147 1.12 -4.92 -22.11
C TRP A 147 1.09 -6.22 -21.29
N ILE A 148 2.10 -7.08 -21.44
CA ILE A 148 2.24 -8.31 -20.65
C ILE A 148 2.39 -7.95 -19.16
N LEU A 149 3.23 -6.96 -18.82
CA LEU A 149 3.41 -6.52 -17.44
C LEU A 149 2.11 -5.96 -16.84
N SER A 150 1.37 -5.15 -17.62
CA SER A 150 0.07 -4.61 -17.19
C SER A 150 -0.94 -5.73 -16.92
N ALA A 151 -1.02 -6.71 -17.82
CA ALA A 151 -1.91 -7.86 -17.66
C ALA A 151 -1.53 -8.70 -16.42
N ALA A 152 -0.25 -8.98 -16.24
CA ALA A 152 0.25 -9.71 -15.07
C ALA A 152 -0.06 -8.98 -13.76
N GLN A 153 0.10 -7.66 -13.72
CA GLN A 153 -0.19 -6.85 -12.54
C GLN A 153 -1.70 -6.85 -12.21
N VAL A 154 -2.56 -6.73 -13.21
CA VAL A 154 -4.02 -6.83 -13.00
C VAL A 154 -4.39 -8.22 -12.49
N ALA A 155 -3.85 -9.28 -13.09
CA ALA A 155 -4.08 -10.65 -12.64
C ALA A 155 -3.64 -10.85 -11.18
N ALA A 156 -2.45 -10.38 -10.81
CA ALA A 156 -1.94 -10.46 -9.44
C ALA A 156 -2.83 -9.70 -8.43
N MET A 157 -3.46 -8.61 -8.84
CA MET A 157 -4.42 -7.88 -8.00
C MET A 157 -5.77 -8.58 -7.87
N MET A 158 -6.18 -9.36 -8.87
CA MET A 158 -7.46 -10.08 -8.87
C MET A 158 -7.36 -11.43 -8.15
N LEU A 159 -6.20 -12.08 -8.13
CA LEU A 159 -5.99 -13.38 -7.49
C LEU A 159 -6.52 -13.48 -6.04
N PRO A 160 -6.30 -12.51 -5.14
CA PRO A 160 -6.79 -12.60 -3.76
C PRO A 160 -8.28 -12.29 -3.61
N VAL A 161 -8.97 -11.87 -4.68
CA VAL A 161 -10.39 -11.55 -4.62
C VAL A 161 -11.23 -12.83 -4.85
N PRO A 162 -12.11 -13.23 -3.90
CA PRO A 162 -12.96 -14.38 -4.10
C PRO A 162 -13.79 -14.24 -5.38
N GLY A 163 -13.82 -15.29 -6.21
CA GLY A 163 -14.43 -15.25 -7.56
C GLY A 163 -15.88 -14.77 -7.58
N GLY A 164 -16.68 -15.13 -6.56
CA GLY A 164 -18.07 -14.67 -6.44
C GLY A 164 -18.25 -13.16 -6.18
N ARG A 165 -17.16 -12.43 -5.83
CA ARG A 165 -17.19 -10.98 -5.59
C ARG A 165 -16.63 -10.15 -6.74
N LEU A 166 -15.94 -10.76 -7.71
CA LEU A 166 -15.29 -10.05 -8.82
C LEU A 166 -16.29 -9.30 -9.71
N PHE A 167 -17.47 -9.86 -9.94
CA PHE A 167 -18.47 -9.33 -10.86
C PHE A 167 -19.62 -8.59 -10.15
N THR A 168 -19.41 -8.08 -8.95
CA THR A 168 -20.44 -7.31 -8.24
C THR A 168 -20.52 -5.87 -8.74
N LYS A 169 -21.74 -5.27 -8.70
CA LYS A 169 -21.94 -3.83 -9.02
C LYS A 169 -21.04 -2.92 -8.18
N GLN A 170 -20.68 -3.34 -6.98
CA GLN A 170 -19.79 -2.59 -6.08
C GLN A 170 -18.37 -2.54 -6.62
N VAL A 171 -17.83 -3.67 -7.12
CA VAL A 171 -16.51 -3.74 -7.74
C VAL A 171 -16.48 -2.91 -9.02
N GLY A 172 -17.51 -2.98 -9.87
CA GLY A 172 -17.63 -2.13 -11.06
C GLY A 172 -17.56 -0.63 -10.70
N LYS A 173 -18.32 -0.17 -9.70
CA LYS A 173 -18.27 1.22 -9.20
C LYS A 173 -16.91 1.58 -8.61
N ALA A 174 -16.20 0.63 -7.99
CA ALA A 174 -14.87 0.88 -7.47
C ALA A 174 -13.85 1.09 -8.60
N ILE A 175 -13.90 0.26 -9.64
CA ILE A 175 -13.01 0.34 -10.80
C ILE A 175 -13.15 1.70 -11.50
N THR A 176 -14.36 2.21 -11.70
CA THR A 176 -14.58 3.52 -12.35
C THR A 176 -14.00 4.69 -11.55
N LYS A 177 -13.86 4.55 -10.22
CA LYS A 177 -13.28 5.58 -9.35
C LYS A 177 -11.75 5.46 -9.20
N MET A 178 -11.16 4.34 -9.60
CA MET A 178 -9.71 4.09 -9.45
C MET A 178 -8.82 5.15 -10.12
N PRO A 179 -9.07 5.62 -11.36
CA PRO A 179 -8.21 6.62 -11.98
C PRO A 179 -8.15 7.93 -11.19
N MET A 180 -9.31 8.42 -10.72
CA MET A 180 -9.37 9.64 -9.91
C MET A 180 -8.66 9.48 -8.58
N LEU A 181 -8.80 8.30 -7.94
CA LEU A 181 -8.10 7.98 -6.70
C LEU A 181 -6.58 7.90 -6.92
N ALA A 182 -6.13 7.31 -8.01
CA ALA A 182 -4.71 7.24 -8.37
C ALA A 182 -4.11 8.64 -8.56
N LEU A 183 -4.78 9.52 -9.31
CA LEU A 183 -4.36 10.92 -9.49
C LEU A 183 -4.30 11.68 -8.16
N THR A 184 -5.29 11.49 -7.28
CA THR A 184 -5.28 12.09 -5.94
C THR A 184 -4.10 11.59 -5.11
N MET A 185 -3.78 10.30 -5.18
CA MET A 185 -2.65 9.72 -4.47
C MET A 185 -1.30 10.21 -5.01
N ILE A 186 -1.16 10.33 -6.33
CA ILE A 186 0.02 10.92 -6.97
C ILE A 186 0.19 12.37 -6.52
N GLY A 187 -0.89 13.18 -6.54
CA GLY A 187 -0.87 14.55 -6.02
C GLY A 187 -0.46 14.65 -4.54
N ASN A 188 -0.87 13.66 -3.73
CA ASN A 188 -0.50 13.60 -2.32
C ASN A 188 0.98 13.28 -2.11
N LEU A 189 1.67 12.56 -3.03
CA LEU A 189 3.11 12.32 -2.93
C LEU A 189 3.92 13.62 -2.88
N PHE A 190 3.50 14.64 -3.63
CA PHE A 190 4.17 15.95 -3.64
C PHE A 190 3.87 16.81 -2.40
N LYS A 191 2.88 16.41 -1.59
CA LYS A 191 2.41 17.17 -0.42
C LYS A 191 2.69 16.47 0.91
N LEU A 192 3.66 15.54 0.95
CA LEU A 192 3.94 14.72 2.14
C LEU A 192 4.68 15.48 3.26
N LYS A 193 5.34 16.62 2.94
CA LYS A 193 6.15 17.37 3.91
C LYS A 193 5.32 17.76 5.14
N GLY A 194 5.70 17.26 6.31
CA GLY A 194 5.03 17.55 7.59
C GLY A 194 3.79 16.69 7.91
N ALA A 195 3.34 15.82 7.02
CA ALA A 195 2.13 15.03 7.22
C ALA A 195 2.23 13.98 8.35
N ASN A 196 3.46 13.62 8.76
CA ASN A 196 3.73 12.61 9.80
C ASN A 196 4.02 13.23 11.19
N LYS A 197 4.03 14.58 11.30
CA LYS A 197 4.40 15.27 12.56
C LYS A 197 3.21 15.65 13.44
N LYS A 198 1.99 15.68 12.90
CA LYS A 198 0.78 16.06 13.63
C LYS A 198 -0.28 14.99 13.49
N PHE A 199 -0.80 14.52 14.61
CA PHE A 199 -2.00 13.70 14.64
C PHE A 199 -3.17 14.57 14.17
N ILE A 200 -3.66 14.32 12.94
CA ILE A 200 -4.85 14.98 12.42
C ILE A 200 -6.03 14.08 12.79
N HIS A 201 -6.84 14.54 13.73
CA HIS A 201 -8.07 13.86 14.09
C HIS A 201 -8.98 13.72 12.86
N THR A 202 -9.37 12.51 12.54
CA THR A 202 -10.29 12.25 11.43
C THR A 202 -11.70 12.29 12.01
N GLU A 203 -12.53 13.22 11.57
CA GLU A 203 -13.95 13.24 11.92
C GLU A 203 -14.62 11.98 11.37
N HIS A 204 -15.07 11.10 12.25
CA HIS A 204 -15.93 9.98 11.95
C HIS A 204 -17.38 10.49 11.95
N GLY A 205 -18.18 10.02 11.01
CA GLY A 205 -19.58 10.27 10.73
C GLY A 205 -20.42 11.19 11.63
N GLU A 206 -21.54 11.64 11.11
CA GLU A 206 -22.50 12.45 11.88
C GLU A 206 -22.98 11.62 13.08
N HIS A 207 -22.79 12.15 14.30
CA HIS A 207 -23.50 11.65 15.47
C HIS A 207 -25.01 11.79 15.18
N HIS A 208 -25.69 10.69 14.87
CA HIS A 208 -27.13 10.63 15.00
C HIS A 208 -27.44 10.85 16.48
N LYS A 209 -27.95 12.06 16.78
CA LYS A 209 -28.65 12.36 18.02
C LYS A 209 -29.98 11.65 18.02
#